data_140455525e7a387fbe2e633483e32ed1
#
_entry.id   140455525e7a387fbe2e633483e32ed1
#
_cell.length_a   1.000
_cell.length_b   1.000
_cell.length_c   1.000
_cell.angle_alpha   90.00
_cell.angle_beta   90.00
_cell.angle_gamma   90.00
#
_symmetry.space_group_name_H-M   'P 1'
#
loop_
_entity.id
_entity.type
_entity.pdbx_description
1 polymer ?
#
loop_
_entity_poly.entity_id
_entity_poly.type
_entity_poly.pdbx_seq_one_letter_code
_entity_poly.pdbx_strand_id
1 'polypeptide(L)'
;MSKKKKRKSSRLTAKQRKKLTLFAVMFTLALILLARVSGSPSTVMEYSSGSSGNSSSHLPGETDFVQPTAEVVWVYPEGYVDLSDLPNVDIGTWEFTLVNSLDKENYVRDSFIPQLVDIEGYQVRTGVDEPLQQMLTDCRNAGYTVAISRAYMSYYEISYKFNGVASGLADGQGMAYEDAVEKAKTITHYPGTDEHQLGVAVNFVDGEGNYSATSPAMQWLAEHCAEYGFILRYPMGKSAETGWSYTANQFRYVGREAAAYIMDKGICLEEFLTAVRDAAARDF
;
A
#
# COMPACT_ATOMS: atom_id res chain seq x y z
N MET A 1 42.58 6.61 48.69
CA MET A 1 42.25 5.19 48.50
C MET A 1 41.03 5.10 47.59
N SER A 2 41.22 4.80 46.28
CA SER A 2 40.18 4.75 45.27
C SER A 2 39.68 3.32 45.08
N LYS A 3 38.38 3.06 45.38
CA LYS A 3 37.73 1.74 45.18
C LYS A 3 37.32 1.57 43.72
N LYS A 4 38.03 0.72 42.98
CA LYS A 4 37.64 0.25 41.62
C LYS A 4 36.39 -0.63 41.73
N LYS A 5 35.25 -0.16 41.17
CA LYS A 5 34.02 -0.96 40.97
C LYS A 5 34.25 -1.94 39.81
N LYS A 6 34.28 -3.26 40.11
CA LYS A 6 34.29 -4.33 39.06
C LYS A 6 32.93 -4.37 38.39
N ARG A 7 32.90 -4.12 37.06
CA ARG A 7 31.73 -4.39 36.19
C ARG A 7 31.51 -5.90 36.11
N LYS A 8 30.37 -6.39 36.61
CA LYS A 8 29.91 -7.77 36.37
C LYS A 8 29.42 -7.86 34.92
N SER A 9 30.08 -8.66 34.11
CA SER A 9 29.59 -9.07 32.78
C SER A 9 28.41 -10.04 33.00
N SER A 10 27.19 -9.62 32.62
CA SER A 10 26.01 -10.49 32.67
C SER A 10 26.02 -11.43 31.47
N ARG A 11 26.27 -12.73 31.70
CA ARG A 11 26.11 -13.75 30.66
C ARG A 11 24.62 -13.99 30.41
N LEU A 12 24.22 -13.91 29.14
CA LEU A 12 22.85 -14.18 28.69
C LEU A 12 22.40 -15.61 29.09
N THR A 13 21.17 -15.73 29.57
CA THR A 13 20.56 -17.02 29.92
C THR A 13 20.33 -17.88 28.68
N ALA A 14 20.22 -19.21 28.82
CA ALA A 14 19.98 -20.14 27.72
C ALA A 14 18.69 -19.79 26.94
N LYS A 15 17.65 -19.29 27.64
CA LYS A 15 16.40 -18.83 27.03
C LYS A 15 16.57 -17.55 26.19
N GLN A 16 17.43 -16.62 26.63
CA GLN A 16 17.77 -15.41 25.88
C GLN A 16 18.62 -15.72 24.65
N ARG A 17 19.54 -16.68 24.72
CA ARG A 17 20.34 -17.16 23.58
C ARG A 17 19.46 -17.81 22.51
N LYS A 18 18.49 -18.69 22.90
CA LYS A 18 17.53 -19.28 21.94
C LYS A 18 16.67 -18.23 21.23
N LYS A 19 16.19 -17.20 21.94
CA LYS A 19 15.47 -16.10 21.30
C LYS A 19 16.35 -15.30 20.31
N LEU A 20 17.59 -15.03 20.67
CA LEU A 20 18.54 -14.30 19.80
C LEU A 20 18.87 -15.10 18.54
N THR A 21 19.05 -16.43 18.66
CA THR A 21 19.32 -17.32 17.52
C THR A 21 18.10 -17.42 16.60
N LEU A 22 16.87 -17.48 17.15
CA LEU A 22 15.65 -17.51 16.35
C LEU A 22 15.44 -16.17 15.60
N PHE A 23 15.76 -15.05 16.24
CA PHE A 23 15.71 -13.72 15.62
C PHE A 23 16.74 -13.57 14.48
N ALA A 24 17.96 -14.08 14.68
CA ALA A 24 19.01 -14.06 13.67
C ALA A 24 18.63 -14.90 12.44
N VAL A 25 18.05 -16.09 12.64
CA VAL A 25 17.58 -16.97 11.54
C VAL A 25 16.40 -16.33 10.79
N MET A 26 15.46 -15.72 11.47
CA MET A 26 14.36 -14.99 10.85
C MET A 26 14.85 -13.77 10.05
N PHE A 27 15.85 -13.04 10.57
CA PHE A 27 16.42 -11.88 9.91
C PHE A 27 17.23 -12.25 8.66
N THR A 28 17.97 -13.37 8.69
CA THR A 28 18.70 -13.89 7.51
C THR A 28 17.74 -14.41 6.43
N LEU A 29 16.63 -15.05 6.81
CA LEU A 29 15.59 -15.47 5.86
C LEU A 29 14.88 -14.26 5.22
N ALA A 30 14.62 -13.19 5.98
CA ALA A 30 14.06 -11.96 5.45
C ALA A 30 15.01 -11.23 4.48
N LEU A 31 16.33 -11.22 4.78
CA LEU A 31 17.35 -10.66 3.87
C LEU A 31 17.51 -11.46 2.58
N ILE A 32 17.35 -12.79 2.63
CA ILE A 32 17.40 -13.66 1.44
C ILE A 32 16.14 -13.44 0.57
N LEU A 33 14.96 -13.18 1.18
CA LEU A 33 13.75 -12.79 0.46
C LEU A 33 13.87 -11.41 -0.19
N LEU A 34 14.44 -10.42 0.51
CA LEU A 34 14.66 -9.07 -0.03
C LEU A 34 15.68 -9.02 -1.18
N ALA A 35 16.69 -9.89 -1.19
CA ALA A 35 17.68 -9.99 -2.26
C ALA A 35 17.13 -10.60 -3.58
N ARG A 36 15.92 -11.15 -3.58
CA ARG A 36 15.28 -11.76 -4.77
C ARG A 36 14.31 -10.83 -5.51
N VAL A 37 14.03 -9.63 -4.99
CA VAL A 37 13.01 -8.70 -5.53
C VAL A 37 13.56 -7.69 -6.55
N SER A 38 14.86 -7.66 -6.81
CA SER A 38 15.49 -6.73 -7.77
C SER A 38 16.03 -7.43 -9.02
N GLY A 39 15.20 -8.20 -9.70
CA GLY A 39 15.59 -8.87 -10.96
C GLY A 39 14.76 -8.38 -12.13
N SER A 40 15.40 -7.79 -13.13
CA SER A 40 14.78 -7.58 -14.44
C SER A 40 14.40 -8.93 -15.06
N PRO A 41 13.32 -9.02 -15.88
CA PRO A 41 12.92 -10.28 -16.50
C PRO A 41 14.03 -10.82 -17.40
N SER A 42 14.35 -12.11 -17.22
CA SER A 42 15.32 -12.82 -18.06
C SER A 42 14.58 -13.46 -19.23
N THR A 43 14.99 -13.16 -20.45
CA THR A 43 14.46 -13.80 -21.65
C THR A 43 15.12 -15.17 -21.83
N VAL A 44 14.36 -16.24 -21.65
CA VAL A 44 14.82 -17.61 -21.95
C VAL A 44 14.16 -18.01 -23.27
N MET A 45 14.98 -18.27 -24.30
CA MET A 45 14.50 -18.86 -25.53
C MET A 45 14.55 -20.41 -25.39
N GLU A 46 13.41 -21.05 -25.25
CA GLU A 46 13.32 -22.50 -25.42
C GLU A 46 13.06 -22.85 -26.88
N TYR A 47 13.95 -23.62 -27.44
CA TYR A 47 13.84 -24.18 -28.79
C TYR A 47 13.02 -25.48 -28.71
N SER A 48 11.75 -25.45 -29.12
CA SER A 48 10.95 -26.67 -29.29
C SER A 48 11.10 -27.16 -30.74
N SER A 49 11.85 -28.21 -30.94
CA SER A 49 11.93 -28.92 -32.21
C SER A 49 10.74 -29.88 -32.37
N GLY A 50 9.64 -29.40 -32.93
CA GLY A 50 8.51 -30.25 -33.33
C GLY A 50 8.82 -30.92 -34.66
N SER A 51 9.13 -32.24 -34.59
CA SER A 51 9.22 -33.12 -35.80
C SER A 51 7.80 -33.59 -36.16
N SER A 52 7.22 -33.09 -37.22
CA SER A 52 6.10 -33.75 -37.90
C SER A 52 6.49 -34.03 -39.32
N GLY A 53 6.80 -35.33 -39.58
CA GLY A 53 7.03 -35.80 -40.93
C GLY A 53 5.75 -35.82 -41.76
N ASN A 54 5.81 -35.19 -42.93
CA ASN A 54 4.89 -35.54 -44.01
C ASN A 54 5.69 -35.48 -45.30
N SER A 55 5.84 -36.61 -45.95
CA SER A 55 6.51 -36.78 -47.22
C SER A 55 5.59 -36.33 -48.38
N SER A 56 5.98 -35.29 -49.09
CA SER A 56 5.53 -35.10 -50.48
C SER A 56 6.67 -34.48 -51.30
N SER A 57 6.92 -35.16 -52.43
CA SER A 57 7.93 -34.87 -53.43
C SER A 57 7.81 -33.48 -54.03
N HIS A 58 8.87 -32.63 -53.92
CA HIS A 58 9.01 -31.44 -54.75
C HIS A 58 10.46 -31.23 -55.20
N LEU A 59 10.59 -30.59 -56.35
CA LEU A 59 11.80 -30.36 -57.15
C LEU A 59 12.86 -29.50 -56.43
N PRO A 60 14.16 -29.59 -56.76
CA PRO A 60 15.19 -28.84 -56.09
C PRO A 60 15.24 -27.38 -56.62
N GLY A 61 14.94 -26.40 -55.73
CA GLY A 61 15.15 -25.01 -56.04
C GLY A 61 14.47 -23.93 -55.20
N GLU A 62 13.57 -24.26 -54.31
CA GLU A 62 12.97 -23.28 -53.37
C GLU A 62 13.36 -23.59 -51.94
N THR A 63 14.14 -22.67 -51.36
CA THR A 63 14.38 -22.66 -49.90
C THR A 63 13.18 -22.04 -49.24
N ASP A 64 12.26 -22.89 -48.76
CA ASP A 64 11.21 -22.47 -47.83
C ASP A 64 11.86 -22.00 -46.53
N PHE A 65 12.01 -20.69 -46.38
CA PHE A 65 12.29 -20.08 -45.08
C PHE A 65 11.06 -20.23 -44.23
N VAL A 66 10.97 -21.33 -43.50
CA VAL A 66 10.06 -21.44 -42.36
C VAL A 66 10.58 -20.48 -41.27
N GLN A 67 9.93 -19.32 -41.12
CA GLN A 67 10.20 -18.48 -39.96
C GLN A 67 9.82 -19.26 -38.71
N PRO A 68 10.75 -19.48 -37.78
CA PRO A 68 10.39 -20.08 -36.50
C PRO A 68 9.50 -19.10 -35.78
N THR A 69 8.22 -19.41 -35.62
CA THR A 69 7.35 -18.77 -34.63
C THR A 69 7.77 -19.23 -33.25
N ALA A 70 8.83 -18.64 -32.73
CA ALA A 70 9.18 -18.83 -31.32
C ALA A 70 8.17 -18.00 -30.52
N GLU A 71 7.26 -18.66 -29.82
CA GLU A 71 6.49 -18.00 -28.78
C GLU A 71 7.49 -17.53 -27.69
N VAL A 72 7.53 -16.22 -27.47
CA VAL A 72 8.31 -15.64 -26.40
C VAL A 72 7.53 -15.89 -25.09
N VAL A 73 7.95 -16.91 -24.36
CA VAL A 73 7.40 -17.17 -23.03
C VAL A 73 8.13 -16.26 -22.04
N TRP A 74 7.42 -15.27 -21.51
CA TRP A 74 7.94 -14.40 -20.45
C TRP A 74 7.90 -15.16 -19.13
N VAL A 75 9.06 -15.39 -18.53
CA VAL A 75 9.16 -15.93 -17.16
C VAL A 75 9.40 -14.76 -16.22
N TYR A 76 8.39 -14.43 -15.43
CA TYR A 76 8.48 -13.39 -14.42
C TYR A 76 9.04 -13.94 -13.10
N PRO A 77 9.82 -13.15 -12.33
CA PRO A 77 10.24 -13.54 -10.99
C PRO A 77 9.04 -13.82 -10.07
N GLU A 78 9.21 -14.68 -9.08
CA GLU A 78 8.19 -14.93 -8.06
C GLU A 78 7.81 -13.59 -7.37
N GLY A 79 6.53 -13.25 -7.36
CA GLY A 79 6.02 -11.97 -6.85
C GLY A 79 5.97 -10.82 -7.87
N TYR A 80 6.33 -11.05 -9.14
CA TYR A 80 6.14 -10.05 -10.19
C TYR A 80 4.64 -9.86 -10.46
N VAL A 81 4.19 -8.62 -10.45
CA VAL A 81 2.84 -8.23 -10.85
C VAL A 81 2.91 -7.62 -12.24
N ASP A 82 2.20 -8.20 -13.21
CA ASP A 82 2.09 -7.62 -14.55
C ASP A 82 1.16 -6.41 -14.50
N LEU A 83 1.72 -5.25 -14.83
CA LEU A 83 1.02 -3.97 -14.87
C LEU A 83 0.91 -3.42 -16.32
N SER A 84 0.93 -4.29 -17.32
CA SER A 84 0.85 -3.89 -18.74
C SER A 84 -0.56 -3.49 -19.19
N ASP A 85 -1.60 -3.93 -18.48
CA ASP A 85 -3.03 -3.73 -18.75
C ASP A 85 -3.63 -2.56 -17.93
N LEU A 86 -2.86 -1.49 -17.73
CA LEU A 86 -3.27 -0.33 -16.95
C LEU A 86 -4.57 0.29 -17.48
N PRO A 87 -5.49 0.70 -16.59
CA PRO A 87 -6.68 1.43 -17.01
C PRO A 87 -6.30 2.83 -17.53
N ASN A 88 -7.09 3.30 -18.48
CA ASN A 88 -6.89 4.64 -19.06
C ASN A 88 -7.53 5.70 -18.15
N VAL A 89 -6.77 6.16 -17.17
CA VAL A 89 -7.21 7.17 -16.18
C VAL A 89 -6.29 8.40 -16.22
N ASP A 90 -6.87 9.58 -16.03
CA ASP A 90 -6.11 10.82 -15.88
C ASP A 90 -5.62 10.98 -14.42
N ILE A 91 -4.36 10.62 -14.18
CA ILE A 91 -3.75 10.76 -12.85
C ILE A 91 -3.46 12.21 -12.43
N GLY A 92 -3.74 13.20 -13.29
CA GLY A 92 -3.68 14.63 -12.96
C GLY A 92 -4.87 15.13 -12.15
N THR A 93 -5.91 14.31 -11.97
CA THR A 93 -7.10 14.67 -11.21
C THR A 93 -6.90 14.53 -9.69
N TRP A 94 -7.82 15.08 -8.93
CA TRP A 94 -7.71 15.13 -7.46
C TRP A 94 -7.79 13.76 -6.80
N GLU A 95 -8.42 12.79 -7.42
CA GLU A 95 -8.51 11.40 -6.96
C GLU A 95 -7.12 10.78 -6.78
N PHE A 96 -6.17 11.22 -7.59
CA PHE A 96 -4.82 10.69 -7.62
C PHE A 96 -3.77 11.56 -6.92
N THR A 97 -4.20 12.61 -6.21
CA THR A 97 -3.27 13.42 -5.40
C THR A 97 -2.61 12.54 -4.35
N LEU A 98 -1.35 12.20 -4.56
CA LEU A 98 -0.59 11.39 -3.60
C LEU A 98 -0.17 12.24 -2.40
N VAL A 99 -0.40 11.70 -1.21
CA VAL A 99 0.03 12.28 0.06
C VAL A 99 0.61 11.17 0.93
N ASN A 100 1.87 11.34 1.32
CA ASN A 100 2.55 10.42 2.25
C ASN A 100 3.74 11.12 2.94
N SER A 101 4.40 10.42 3.86
CA SER A 101 5.55 10.93 4.60
C SER A 101 6.91 10.68 3.94
N LEU A 102 6.95 9.97 2.81
CA LEU A 102 8.19 9.57 2.14
C LEU A 102 8.80 10.70 1.33
N ASP A 103 7.96 11.58 0.78
CA ASP A 103 8.40 12.69 -0.05
C ASP A 103 7.70 13.99 0.38
N LYS A 104 8.50 15.05 0.59
CA LYS A 104 7.99 16.38 0.97
C LYS A 104 7.15 17.03 -0.13
N GLU A 105 7.33 16.66 -1.39
CA GLU A 105 6.51 17.13 -2.50
C GLU A 105 5.07 16.61 -2.41
N ASN A 106 4.87 15.50 -1.70
CA ASN A 106 3.57 14.89 -1.43
C ASN A 106 2.88 15.45 -0.17
N TYR A 107 3.31 16.62 0.32
CA TYR A 107 2.70 17.24 1.48
C TYR A 107 1.57 18.19 1.09
N VAL A 108 0.44 18.09 1.79
CA VAL A 108 -0.70 19.01 1.65
C VAL A 108 -0.42 20.29 2.44
N ARG A 109 -0.62 21.45 1.81
CA ARG A 109 -0.46 22.76 2.46
C ARG A 109 -1.49 22.95 3.57
N ASP A 110 -1.12 23.72 4.59
CA ASP A 110 -1.98 24.07 5.73
C ASP A 110 -3.27 24.82 5.33
N SER A 111 -3.17 25.61 4.26
CA SER A 111 -4.29 26.39 3.70
C SER A 111 -5.22 25.60 2.77
N PHE A 112 -4.91 24.34 2.49
CA PHE A 112 -5.73 23.51 1.58
C PHE A 112 -7.01 23.06 2.28
N ILE A 113 -8.14 23.38 1.69
CA ILE A 113 -9.48 22.95 2.12
C ILE A 113 -10.24 22.51 0.87
N PRO A 114 -10.62 21.23 0.73
CA PRO A 114 -11.44 20.78 -0.39
C PRO A 114 -12.91 21.25 -0.24
N GLN A 115 -13.69 21.12 -1.30
CA GLN A 115 -15.13 21.23 -1.17
C GLN A 115 -15.65 20.02 -0.40
N LEU A 116 -16.38 20.26 0.67
CA LEU A 116 -16.82 19.24 1.62
C LEU A 116 -18.34 19.10 1.64
N VAL A 117 -18.78 17.87 1.88
CA VAL A 117 -20.19 17.52 2.10
C VAL A 117 -20.28 16.60 3.33
N ASP A 118 -21.38 16.69 4.09
CA ASP A 118 -21.60 15.89 5.28
C ASP A 118 -22.22 14.53 4.95
N ILE A 119 -21.66 13.47 5.55
CA ILE A 119 -22.19 12.11 5.55
C ILE A 119 -22.18 11.61 6.99
N GLU A 120 -23.36 11.45 7.57
CA GLU A 120 -23.56 10.92 8.94
C GLU A 120 -22.77 11.70 10.02
N GLY A 121 -22.61 13.02 9.85
CA GLY A 121 -21.88 13.90 10.76
C GLY A 121 -20.36 13.95 10.51
N TYR A 122 -19.88 13.31 9.46
CA TYR A 122 -18.50 13.38 8.99
C TYR A 122 -18.42 14.09 7.64
N GLN A 123 -17.38 14.88 7.45
CA GLN A 123 -17.17 15.57 6.18
C GLN A 123 -16.27 14.77 5.25
N VAL A 124 -16.65 14.69 3.97
CA VAL A 124 -15.83 14.14 2.89
C VAL A 124 -15.79 15.10 1.72
N ARG A 125 -14.83 14.94 0.82
CA ARG A 125 -14.78 15.74 -0.42
C ARG A 125 -15.99 15.45 -1.29
N THR A 126 -16.55 16.48 -1.90
CA THR A 126 -17.61 16.35 -2.92
C THR A 126 -17.13 15.45 -4.06
N GLY A 127 -17.94 14.46 -4.41
CA GLY A 127 -17.62 13.39 -5.35
C GLY A 127 -17.20 12.07 -4.68
N VAL A 128 -16.86 12.11 -3.37
CA VAL A 128 -16.66 10.90 -2.55
C VAL A 128 -17.96 10.47 -1.88
N ASP A 129 -18.87 11.39 -1.68
CA ASP A 129 -20.10 11.25 -0.89
C ASP A 129 -21.03 10.16 -1.41
N GLU A 130 -21.44 10.21 -2.69
CA GLU A 130 -22.34 9.21 -3.26
C GLU A 130 -21.75 7.78 -3.22
N PRO A 131 -20.49 7.54 -3.70
CA PRO A 131 -19.84 6.23 -3.56
C PRO A 131 -19.74 5.73 -2.12
N LEU A 132 -19.39 6.61 -1.18
CA LEU A 132 -19.30 6.27 0.23
C LEU A 132 -20.65 5.86 0.81
N GLN A 133 -21.70 6.65 0.53
CA GLN A 133 -23.04 6.37 1.02
C GLN A 133 -23.58 5.03 0.48
N GLN A 134 -23.30 4.73 -0.80
CA GLN A 134 -23.68 3.45 -1.39
C GLN A 134 -22.94 2.29 -0.72
N MET A 135 -21.60 2.39 -0.52
CA MET A 135 -20.80 1.37 0.15
C MET A 135 -21.30 1.09 1.57
N LEU A 136 -21.61 2.14 2.36
CA LEU A 136 -22.17 1.99 3.70
C LEU A 136 -23.54 1.31 3.68
N THR A 137 -24.39 1.69 2.73
CA THR A 137 -25.74 1.12 2.58
C THR A 137 -25.66 -0.37 2.26
N ASP A 138 -24.82 -0.76 1.31
CA ASP A 138 -24.71 -2.14 0.87
C ASP A 138 -24.04 -3.03 1.91
N CYS A 139 -23.03 -2.53 2.63
CA CYS A 139 -22.44 -3.21 3.77
C CYS A 139 -23.49 -3.51 4.85
N ARG A 140 -24.35 -2.54 5.16
CA ARG A 140 -25.45 -2.71 6.13
C ARG A 140 -26.53 -3.65 5.62
N ASN A 141 -26.89 -3.60 4.36
CA ASN A 141 -27.82 -4.54 3.72
C ASN A 141 -27.27 -5.97 3.69
N ALA A 142 -25.96 -6.15 3.61
CA ALA A 142 -25.30 -7.44 3.75
C ALA A 142 -25.31 -7.98 5.20
N GLY A 143 -25.84 -7.21 6.16
CA GLY A 143 -26.05 -7.61 7.55
C GLY A 143 -24.93 -7.17 8.50
N TYR A 144 -24.00 -6.33 8.06
CA TYR A 144 -22.92 -5.83 8.91
C TYR A 144 -23.27 -4.47 9.49
N THR A 145 -22.91 -4.25 10.74
CA THR A 145 -22.98 -2.91 11.36
C THR A 145 -21.66 -2.20 11.11
N VAL A 146 -21.71 -1.07 10.43
CA VAL A 146 -20.51 -0.26 10.11
C VAL A 146 -20.82 1.21 10.32
N ALA A 147 -19.85 1.95 10.85
CA ALA A 147 -19.89 3.40 11.04
C ALA A 147 -18.57 4.05 10.63
N ILE A 148 -18.66 5.30 10.18
CA ILE A 148 -17.49 6.13 9.96
C ILE A 148 -16.90 6.48 11.34
N SER A 149 -15.58 6.35 11.50
CA SER A 149 -14.86 6.76 12.71
C SER A 149 -13.94 7.95 12.48
N ARG A 150 -13.57 8.19 11.22
CA ARG A 150 -12.78 9.35 10.79
C ARG A 150 -13.03 9.60 9.30
N ALA A 151 -13.12 10.87 8.92
CA ALA A 151 -13.12 11.32 7.53
C ALA A 151 -12.26 12.58 7.42
N TYR A 152 -12.69 13.64 6.74
CA TYR A 152 -11.91 14.87 6.62
C TYR A 152 -11.40 15.37 7.98
N MET A 153 -10.13 15.75 7.99
CA MET A 153 -9.49 16.45 9.09
C MET A 153 -8.72 17.65 8.54
N SER A 154 -8.92 18.82 9.13
CA SER A 154 -8.13 20.00 8.79
C SER A 154 -6.65 19.81 9.19
N TYR A 155 -5.77 20.57 8.55
CA TYR A 155 -4.36 20.62 8.95
C TYR A 155 -4.17 20.88 10.45
N TYR A 156 -4.99 21.76 11.02
CA TYR A 156 -4.91 22.12 12.44
C TYR A 156 -5.32 20.97 13.37
N GLU A 157 -6.34 20.20 13.02
CA GLU A 157 -6.76 19.04 13.80
C GLU A 157 -5.69 17.93 13.76
N ILE A 158 -5.09 17.69 12.57
CA ILE A 158 -3.97 16.75 12.42
C ILE A 158 -2.77 17.22 13.25
N SER A 159 -2.44 18.54 13.18
CA SER A 159 -1.35 19.14 13.96
C SER A 159 -1.59 19.02 15.46
N TYR A 160 -2.80 19.30 15.92
CA TYR A 160 -3.17 19.17 17.32
C TYR A 160 -3.00 17.72 17.83
N LYS A 161 -3.51 16.76 17.05
CA LYS A 161 -3.35 15.32 17.35
C LYS A 161 -1.88 14.90 17.38
N PHE A 162 -1.10 15.27 16.35
CA PHE A 162 0.33 14.96 16.25
C PHE A 162 1.12 15.52 17.44
N ASN A 163 0.93 16.81 17.74
CA ASN A 163 1.61 17.48 18.85
C ASN A 163 1.21 16.86 20.20
N GLY A 164 -0.05 16.45 20.37
CA GLY A 164 -0.50 15.72 21.56
C GLY A 164 0.23 14.40 21.75
N VAL A 165 0.45 13.63 20.68
CA VAL A 165 1.24 12.39 20.74
C VAL A 165 2.71 12.69 21.06
N ALA A 166 3.33 13.67 20.38
CA ALA A 166 4.73 14.03 20.61
C ALA A 166 4.96 14.50 22.05
N SER A 167 4.11 15.41 22.56
CA SER A 167 4.18 15.89 23.95
C SER A 167 3.95 14.75 24.97
N GLY A 168 2.97 13.87 24.70
CA GLY A 168 2.73 12.70 25.56
C GLY A 168 3.93 11.75 25.64
N LEU A 169 4.69 11.58 24.55
CA LEU A 169 5.93 10.80 24.52
C LEU A 169 7.06 11.51 25.29
N ALA A 170 7.22 12.81 25.10
CA ALA A 170 8.24 13.60 25.79
C ALA A 170 7.99 13.60 27.29
N ASP A 171 6.78 13.96 27.74
CA ASP A 171 6.44 14.11 29.15
C ASP A 171 6.28 12.76 29.87
N GLY A 172 5.60 11.80 29.20
CA GLY A 172 5.27 10.51 29.81
C GLY A 172 6.41 9.50 29.81
N GLN A 173 7.36 9.60 28.88
CA GLN A 173 8.51 8.68 28.76
C GLN A 173 9.86 9.36 29.02
N GLY A 174 9.87 10.66 29.33
CA GLY A 174 11.11 11.43 29.57
C GLY A 174 12.02 11.50 28.32
N MET A 175 11.41 11.49 27.15
CA MET A 175 12.08 11.52 25.86
C MET A 175 12.45 12.96 25.49
N ALA A 176 13.59 13.20 24.83
CA ALA A 176 13.85 14.50 24.22
C ALA A 176 12.76 14.82 23.18
N TYR A 177 12.36 16.10 23.10
CA TYR A 177 11.20 16.46 22.25
C TYR A 177 11.43 16.11 20.78
N GLU A 178 12.65 16.29 20.27
CA GLU A 178 13.04 15.92 18.90
C GLU A 178 12.86 14.41 18.66
N ASP A 179 13.28 13.58 19.59
CA ASP A 179 13.12 12.12 19.52
C ASP A 179 11.64 11.74 19.64
N ALA A 180 10.87 12.46 20.47
CA ALA A 180 9.43 12.27 20.60
C ALA A 180 8.68 12.61 19.31
N VAL A 181 9.09 13.67 18.59
CA VAL A 181 8.55 14.03 17.27
C VAL A 181 8.83 12.92 16.24
N GLU A 182 10.06 12.43 16.15
CA GLU A 182 10.39 11.33 15.23
C GLU A 182 9.61 10.05 15.59
N LYS A 183 9.45 9.75 16.86
CA LYS A 183 8.63 8.63 17.32
C LYS A 183 7.15 8.83 17.01
N ALA A 184 6.63 10.04 17.17
CA ALA A 184 5.23 10.37 16.87
C ALA A 184 4.88 10.11 15.39
N LYS A 185 5.80 10.36 14.44
CA LYS A 185 5.63 10.05 13.01
C LYS A 185 5.39 8.57 12.71
N THR A 186 5.77 7.66 13.61
CA THR A 186 5.50 6.22 13.49
C THR A 186 4.16 5.79 14.12
N ILE A 187 3.48 6.71 14.79
CA ILE A 187 2.23 6.45 15.55
C ILE A 187 1.03 7.15 14.90
N THR A 188 1.25 8.36 14.39
CA THR A 188 0.21 9.17 13.75
C THR A 188 0.84 9.99 12.60
N HIS A 189 0.02 10.31 11.59
CA HIS A 189 0.52 11.09 10.46
C HIS A 189 1.01 12.47 10.88
N TYR A 190 2.13 12.88 10.30
CA TYR A 190 2.64 14.23 10.41
C TYR A 190 1.71 15.21 9.68
N PRO A 191 1.52 16.46 10.15
CA PRO A 191 0.70 17.44 9.45
C PRO A 191 1.12 17.62 8.00
N GLY A 192 0.14 17.57 7.10
CA GLY A 192 0.38 17.61 5.67
C GLY A 192 0.66 16.25 5.01
N THR A 193 0.78 15.16 5.78
CA THR A 193 1.01 13.80 5.24
C THR A 193 -0.19 12.87 5.44
N ASP A 194 -1.30 13.39 5.92
CA ASP A 194 -2.53 12.62 6.15
C ASP A 194 -3.55 12.88 5.03
N GLU A 195 -3.96 11.83 4.33
CA GLU A 195 -4.93 11.91 3.24
C GLU A 195 -6.34 12.33 3.67
N HIS A 196 -6.63 12.29 4.98
CA HIS A 196 -7.86 12.85 5.52
C HIS A 196 -7.95 14.38 5.27
N GLN A 197 -6.81 15.07 5.15
CA GLN A 197 -6.80 16.49 4.77
C GLN A 197 -7.30 16.73 3.34
N LEU A 198 -7.22 15.76 2.46
CA LEU A 198 -7.80 15.82 1.11
C LEU A 198 -9.30 15.55 1.08
N GLY A 199 -9.88 15.02 2.17
CA GLY A 199 -11.27 14.58 2.25
C GLY A 199 -11.60 13.33 1.45
N VAL A 200 -10.59 12.54 1.07
CA VAL A 200 -10.73 11.34 0.23
C VAL A 200 -10.49 10.03 0.99
N ALA A 201 -10.01 10.11 2.22
CA ALA A 201 -9.77 8.97 3.09
C ALA A 201 -10.84 8.89 4.19
N VAL A 202 -11.27 7.66 4.49
CA VAL A 202 -12.28 7.36 5.51
C VAL A 202 -11.82 6.16 6.32
N ASN A 203 -11.96 6.24 7.66
CA ASN A 203 -11.79 5.09 8.53
C ASN A 203 -13.14 4.61 9.04
N PHE A 204 -13.26 3.29 9.18
CA PHE A 204 -14.47 2.65 9.68
C PHE A 204 -14.24 1.90 10.99
N VAL A 205 -15.34 1.65 11.69
CA VAL A 205 -15.45 0.73 12.82
C VAL A 205 -16.71 -0.11 12.67
N ASP A 206 -16.72 -1.30 13.24
CA ASP A 206 -17.92 -2.13 13.31
C ASP A 206 -18.85 -1.70 14.46
N GLY A 207 -19.95 -2.43 14.65
CA GLY A 207 -20.94 -2.12 15.67
C GLY A 207 -20.44 -2.21 17.12
N GLU A 208 -19.30 -2.84 17.35
CA GLU A 208 -18.63 -2.92 18.66
C GLU A 208 -17.46 -1.94 18.80
N GLY A 209 -17.21 -1.13 17.75
CA GLY A 209 -16.09 -0.21 17.70
C GLY A 209 -14.76 -0.84 17.29
N ASN A 210 -14.76 -2.12 16.80
CA ASN A 210 -13.55 -2.77 16.33
C ASN A 210 -13.21 -2.32 14.91
N TYR A 211 -11.92 -2.29 14.64
CA TYR A 211 -11.35 -1.91 13.33
C TYR A 211 -10.26 -2.89 12.85
N SER A 212 -10.20 -4.08 13.45
CA SER A 212 -9.20 -5.10 13.10
C SER A 212 -9.56 -5.83 11.80
N ALA A 213 -8.56 -6.46 11.19
CA ALA A 213 -8.74 -7.31 10.01
C ALA A 213 -9.62 -8.54 10.26
N THR A 214 -9.89 -8.88 11.52
CA THR A 214 -10.77 -9.99 11.91
C THR A 214 -12.22 -9.58 12.07
N SER A 215 -12.53 -8.28 12.03
CA SER A 215 -13.93 -7.80 12.02
C SER A 215 -14.60 -8.17 10.70
N PRO A 216 -15.77 -8.88 10.72
CA PRO A 216 -16.47 -9.23 9.50
C PRO A 216 -16.88 -8.02 8.64
N ALA A 217 -17.20 -6.88 9.27
CA ALA A 217 -17.50 -5.65 8.54
C ALA A 217 -16.26 -5.10 7.80
N MET A 218 -15.07 -5.15 8.44
CA MET A 218 -13.82 -4.72 7.78
C MET A 218 -13.43 -5.66 6.63
N GLN A 219 -13.68 -6.96 6.78
CA GLN A 219 -13.45 -7.94 5.71
C GLN A 219 -14.37 -7.67 4.51
N TRP A 220 -15.67 -7.48 4.76
CA TRP A 220 -16.61 -7.13 3.71
C TRP A 220 -16.21 -5.84 2.97
N LEU A 221 -15.85 -4.80 3.72
CA LEU A 221 -15.37 -3.55 3.12
C LEU A 221 -14.12 -3.76 2.27
N ALA A 222 -13.14 -4.55 2.73
CA ALA A 222 -11.92 -4.82 1.97
C ALA A 222 -12.20 -5.63 0.69
N GLU A 223 -13.18 -6.54 0.71
CA GLU A 223 -13.58 -7.36 -0.45
C GLU A 223 -14.37 -6.56 -1.49
N HIS A 224 -15.16 -5.56 -1.06
CA HIS A 224 -16.11 -4.85 -1.93
C HIS A 224 -15.76 -3.39 -2.21
N CYS A 225 -14.78 -2.80 -1.52
CA CYS A 225 -14.48 -1.36 -1.62
C CYS A 225 -14.22 -0.88 -3.07
N ALA A 226 -13.61 -1.72 -3.91
CA ALA A 226 -13.32 -1.40 -5.30
C ALA A 226 -14.57 -1.11 -6.14
N GLU A 227 -15.69 -1.78 -5.84
CA GLU A 227 -16.97 -1.57 -6.51
C GLU A 227 -17.51 -0.15 -6.36
N TYR A 228 -17.06 0.54 -5.31
CA TYR A 228 -17.42 1.92 -4.98
C TYR A 228 -16.29 2.92 -5.25
N GLY A 229 -15.19 2.47 -5.84
CA GLY A 229 -14.05 3.31 -6.16
C GLY A 229 -13.09 3.57 -5.00
N PHE A 230 -13.15 2.75 -3.95
CA PHE A 230 -12.23 2.80 -2.82
C PHE A 230 -11.18 1.69 -2.89
N ILE A 231 -10.04 1.94 -2.30
CA ILE A 231 -8.98 0.95 -2.05
C ILE A 231 -8.71 0.83 -0.55
N LEU A 232 -8.25 -0.33 -0.09
CA LEU A 232 -7.62 -0.45 1.21
C LEU A 232 -6.28 0.29 1.14
N ARG A 233 -6.18 1.42 1.84
CA ARG A 233 -5.08 2.38 1.59
C ARG A 233 -3.70 1.86 1.96
N TYR A 234 -3.60 1.11 3.04
CA TYR A 234 -2.33 0.59 3.57
C TYR A 234 -2.40 -0.94 3.65
N PRO A 235 -2.26 -1.65 2.50
CA PRO A 235 -2.36 -3.09 2.46
C PRO A 235 -1.14 -3.77 3.09
N MET A 236 -1.30 -5.03 3.47
CA MET A 236 -0.23 -5.81 4.09
C MET A 236 0.96 -5.96 3.13
N GLY A 237 2.16 -5.80 3.66
CA GLY A 237 3.40 -5.96 2.88
C GLY A 237 3.83 -4.73 2.07
N LYS A 238 3.07 -3.62 2.11
CA LYS A 238 3.34 -2.39 1.33
C LYS A 238 3.81 -1.20 2.17
N SER A 239 4.37 -1.45 3.35
CA SER A 239 4.82 -0.36 4.24
C SER A 239 6.06 0.39 3.74
N ALA A 240 6.88 -0.24 2.91
CA ALA A 240 8.04 0.41 2.30
C ALA A 240 7.62 1.42 1.22
N GLU A 241 6.60 1.08 0.44
CA GLU A 241 6.05 1.87 -0.67
C GLU A 241 5.15 3.00 -0.16
N THR A 242 4.34 2.73 0.86
CA THR A 242 3.36 3.68 1.38
C THR A 242 3.90 4.58 2.51
N GLY A 243 5.02 4.20 3.13
CA GLY A 243 5.54 4.85 4.33
C GLY A 243 4.70 4.63 5.59
N TRP A 244 3.70 3.72 5.55
CA TRP A 244 2.79 3.44 6.66
C TRP A 244 2.56 1.94 6.87
N SER A 245 2.35 1.56 8.13
CA SER A 245 2.04 0.18 8.49
C SER A 245 0.65 -0.23 8.01
N TYR A 246 0.44 -1.54 7.83
CA TYR A 246 -0.87 -2.10 7.51
C TYR A 246 -1.99 -1.56 8.41
N THR A 247 -3.10 -1.14 7.79
CA THR A 247 -4.27 -0.60 8.48
C THR A 247 -5.53 -1.17 7.84
N ALA A 248 -6.28 -1.99 8.59
CA ALA A 248 -7.43 -2.73 8.05
C ALA A 248 -8.69 -1.88 7.81
N ASN A 249 -8.74 -0.66 8.35
CA ASN A 249 -9.95 0.15 8.38
C ASN A 249 -9.83 1.52 7.70
N GLN A 250 -8.72 1.80 7.04
CA GLN A 250 -8.58 3.05 6.28
C GLN A 250 -8.73 2.78 4.79
N PHE A 251 -9.73 3.42 4.20
CA PHE A 251 -10.04 3.33 2.78
C PHE A 251 -9.84 4.67 2.10
N ARG A 252 -9.35 4.63 0.86
CA ARG A 252 -9.06 5.80 0.05
C ARG A 252 -9.84 5.74 -1.25
N TYR A 253 -10.56 6.83 -1.58
CA TYR A 253 -11.22 6.96 -2.87
C TYR A 253 -10.23 7.30 -3.98
N VAL A 254 -10.29 6.57 -5.10
CA VAL A 254 -9.46 6.73 -6.30
C VAL A 254 -10.25 6.56 -7.59
N GLY A 255 -11.60 6.45 -7.50
CA GLY A 255 -12.44 6.13 -8.65
C GLY A 255 -12.48 4.64 -8.97
N ARG A 256 -13.58 4.18 -9.61
CA ARG A 256 -13.89 2.74 -9.77
C ARG A 256 -12.86 1.99 -10.61
N GLU A 257 -12.43 2.56 -11.73
CA GLU A 257 -11.51 1.88 -12.65
C GLU A 257 -10.15 1.62 -12.00
N ALA A 258 -9.58 2.65 -11.37
CA ALA A 258 -8.31 2.52 -10.65
C ALA A 258 -8.44 1.62 -9.42
N ALA A 259 -9.54 1.74 -8.67
CA ALA A 259 -9.78 0.90 -7.48
C ALA A 259 -9.87 -0.59 -7.84
N ALA A 260 -10.63 -0.93 -8.89
CA ALA A 260 -10.74 -2.30 -9.37
C ALA A 260 -9.37 -2.87 -9.75
N TYR A 261 -8.57 -2.10 -10.49
CA TYR A 261 -7.23 -2.51 -10.90
C TYR A 261 -6.27 -2.68 -9.71
N ILE A 262 -6.20 -1.69 -8.82
CA ILE A 262 -5.31 -1.68 -7.66
C ILE A 262 -5.61 -2.86 -6.73
N MET A 263 -6.90 -3.11 -6.46
CA MET A 263 -7.32 -4.19 -5.57
C MET A 263 -7.14 -5.57 -6.21
N ASP A 264 -7.42 -5.72 -7.51
CA ASP A 264 -7.20 -6.98 -8.27
C ASP A 264 -5.71 -7.35 -8.32
N LYS A 265 -4.85 -6.39 -8.62
CA LYS A 265 -3.39 -6.61 -8.69
C LYS A 265 -2.70 -6.70 -7.31
N GLY A 266 -3.40 -6.38 -6.22
CA GLY A 266 -2.84 -6.37 -4.85
C GLY A 266 -1.69 -5.38 -4.66
N ILE A 267 -1.74 -4.26 -5.37
CA ILE A 267 -0.75 -3.17 -5.30
C ILE A 267 -1.26 -2.01 -4.44
N CYS A 268 -0.38 -1.07 -4.09
CA CYS A 268 -0.76 0.18 -3.44
C CYS A 268 -0.89 1.34 -4.45
N LEU A 269 -1.40 2.48 -3.99
CA LEU A 269 -1.58 3.67 -4.82
C LEU A 269 -0.26 4.18 -5.41
N GLU A 270 0.82 4.12 -4.66
CA GLU A 270 2.17 4.53 -5.08
C GLU A 270 2.68 3.71 -6.27
N GLU A 271 2.51 2.39 -6.21
CA GLU A 271 2.89 1.48 -7.29
C GLU A 271 2.05 1.73 -8.55
N PHE A 272 0.74 1.91 -8.38
CA PHE A 272 -0.17 2.25 -9.47
C PHE A 272 0.23 3.55 -10.19
N LEU A 273 0.44 4.62 -9.43
CA LEU A 273 0.82 5.92 -9.99
C LEU A 273 2.18 5.89 -10.69
N THR A 274 3.12 5.10 -10.17
CA THR A 274 4.42 4.88 -10.81
C THR A 274 4.24 4.15 -12.13
N ALA A 275 3.47 3.08 -12.17
CA ALA A 275 3.21 2.31 -13.39
C ALA A 275 2.54 3.14 -14.49
N VAL A 276 1.55 3.98 -14.13
CA VAL A 276 0.87 4.87 -15.10
C VAL A 276 1.83 5.92 -15.65
N ARG A 277 2.69 6.53 -14.81
CA ARG A 277 3.71 7.49 -15.27
C ARG A 277 4.73 6.84 -16.19
N ASP A 278 5.19 5.63 -15.84
CA ASP A 278 6.16 4.89 -16.64
C ASP A 278 5.58 4.44 -17.99
N ALA A 279 4.30 4.08 -18.03
CA ALA A 279 3.61 3.77 -19.28
C ALA A 279 3.54 5.02 -20.17
N ALA A 280 3.07 6.15 -19.63
CA ALA A 280 2.99 7.40 -20.38
C ALA A 280 4.36 7.88 -20.91
N ALA A 281 5.45 7.61 -20.17
CA ALA A 281 6.80 7.97 -20.61
C ALA A 281 7.35 7.09 -21.75
N ARG A 282 6.77 5.89 -21.96
CA ARG A 282 7.18 4.99 -23.07
C ARG A 282 6.49 5.32 -24.41
N ASP A 283 5.36 6.02 -24.36
CA ASP A 283 4.57 6.39 -25.53
C ASP A 283 5.11 7.66 -26.24
N PHE A 284 6.21 8.23 -25.73
CA PHE A 284 6.96 9.35 -26.32
C PHE A 284 8.34 8.90 -26.83
#